data_41687e7b36d3c4e49a9a862d02ea4493
#
_entry.id   41687e7b36d3c4e49a9a862d02ea4493
#
_cell.length_a   1.000
_cell.length_b   1.000
_cell.length_c   1.000
_cell.angle_alpha   90.00
_cell.angle_beta   90.00
_cell.angle_gamma   90.00
#
_symmetry.space_group_name_H-M   'P 1'
#
loop_
_entity.id
_entity.type
_entity.pdbx_description
1 polymer ?
#
loop_
_entity_poly.entity_id
_entity_poly.type
_entity_poly.pdbx_seq_one_letter_code
_entity_poly.pdbx_strand_id
1 'polypeptide(L)' 'MNNLEKLNNIFCEVFSVEASALDAGFDNKSIDGWDSVRQLSLTSAVEDAFDIMLDPEDILEFTSYDNAKAILQKYDIEL' A
#
# COMPACT_ATOMS: atom_id res chain seq x y z
N MET A 1 -8.55 14.22 -6.53
CA MET A 1 -8.37 12.87 -5.91
C MET A 1 -7.70 13.04 -4.55
N ASN A 2 -8.28 12.50 -3.49
CA ASN A 2 -7.67 12.60 -2.17
C ASN A 2 -6.60 11.50 -1.97
N ASN A 3 -5.88 11.57 -0.86
CA ASN A 3 -4.78 10.64 -0.64
C ASN A 3 -5.24 9.20 -0.46
N LEU A 4 -6.39 8.99 0.17
CA LEU A 4 -6.93 7.64 0.34
C LEU A 4 -7.28 7.03 -1.02
N GLU A 5 -7.87 7.80 -1.92
CA GLU A 5 -8.17 7.32 -3.26
C GLU A 5 -6.90 6.98 -4.04
N LYS A 6 -5.84 7.78 -3.89
CA LYS A 6 -4.55 7.48 -4.51
C LYS A 6 -4.01 6.15 -4.02
N LEU A 7 -4.05 5.92 -2.71
CA LEU A 7 -3.58 4.67 -2.12
C LEU A 7 -4.42 3.50 -2.63
N ASN A 8 -5.73 3.64 -2.63
CA ASN A 8 -6.63 2.59 -3.11
C ASN A 8 -6.34 2.25 -4.57
N ASN A 9 -6.14 3.25 -5.40
CA ASN A 9 -5.82 3.02 -6.82
C ASN A 9 -4.51 2.27 -7.00
N ILE A 10 -3.51 2.57 -6.17
CA ILE A 10 -2.23 1.85 -6.20
C ILE A 10 -2.44 0.36 -5.89
N PHE A 11 -3.17 0.06 -4.82
CA PHE A 11 -3.48 -1.33 -4.48
C PHE A 11 -4.25 -2.03 -5.59
N CYS A 12 -5.24 -1.35 -6.16
CA CYS A 12 -6.05 -1.93 -7.24
C CYS A 12 -5.19 -2.27 -8.45
N GLU A 13 -4.28 -1.40 -8.83
CA GLU A 13 -3.41 -1.64 -9.97
C GLU A 13 -2.39 -2.74 -9.72
N VAL A 14 -1.76 -2.72 -8.55
CA VAL A 14 -0.70 -3.68 -8.22
C VAL A 14 -1.27 -5.10 -8.11
N PHE A 15 -2.43 -5.25 -7.48
CA PHE A 15 -3.02 -6.55 -7.20
C PHE A 15 -4.17 -6.92 -8.14
N SER A 16 -4.53 -6.04 -9.06
CA SER A 16 -5.63 -6.26 -10.01
C SER A 16 -6.95 -6.57 -9.30
N VAL A 17 -7.28 -5.77 -8.29
CA VAL A 17 -8.50 -5.93 -7.50
C VAL A 17 -9.31 -4.64 -7.54
N GLU A 18 -10.56 -4.73 -7.10
CA GLU A 18 -11.44 -3.57 -6.96
C GLU A 18 -11.27 -2.95 -5.56
N ALA A 19 -11.60 -1.67 -5.45
CA ALA A 19 -11.50 -0.94 -4.18
C ALA A 19 -12.32 -1.60 -3.06
N SER A 20 -13.43 -2.26 -3.41
CA SER A 20 -14.25 -2.95 -2.43
C SER A 20 -13.55 -4.13 -1.76
N ALA A 21 -12.44 -4.62 -2.32
CA ALA A 21 -11.64 -5.68 -1.72
C ALA A 21 -10.72 -5.17 -0.61
N LEU A 22 -10.51 -3.86 -0.54
CA LEU A 22 -9.55 -3.26 0.39
C LEU A 22 -10.20 -3.06 1.77
N ASP A 23 -9.89 -3.96 2.68
CA ASP A 23 -10.41 -3.94 4.05
C ASP A 23 -9.33 -4.46 5.02
N ALA A 24 -9.71 -4.62 6.28
CA ALA A 24 -8.79 -5.08 7.32
C ALA A 24 -8.21 -6.47 7.07
N GLY A 25 -8.88 -7.27 6.24
CA GLY A 25 -8.40 -8.61 5.87
C GLY A 25 -7.47 -8.63 4.67
N PHE A 26 -7.21 -7.48 4.03
CA PHE A 26 -6.36 -7.43 2.85
C PHE A 26 -4.89 -7.36 3.28
N ASP A 27 -4.24 -8.52 3.33
CA ASP A 27 -2.85 -8.62 3.79
C ASP A 27 -2.09 -9.69 3.00
N ASN A 28 -0.80 -9.78 3.28
CA ASN A 28 0.10 -10.69 2.56
C ASN A 28 -0.16 -12.16 2.84
N LYS A 29 -0.93 -12.49 3.86
CA LYS A 29 -1.30 -13.88 4.17
C LYS A 29 -2.59 -14.30 3.49
N SER A 30 -3.49 -13.35 3.28
CA SER A 30 -4.79 -13.61 2.69
C SER A 30 -4.82 -13.47 1.17
N ILE A 31 -3.92 -12.68 0.61
CA ILE A 31 -3.93 -12.34 -0.81
C ILE A 31 -2.89 -13.18 -1.56
N ASP A 32 -3.38 -14.06 -2.41
CA ASP A 32 -2.53 -14.83 -3.32
C ASP A 32 -1.81 -13.87 -4.26
N GLY A 33 -0.55 -14.14 -4.52
CA GLY A 33 0.24 -13.29 -5.41
C GLY A 33 0.92 -12.12 -4.72
N TRP A 34 0.73 -11.96 -3.43
CA TRP A 34 1.47 -10.94 -2.67
C TRP A 34 2.84 -11.50 -2.32
N ASP A 35 3.78 -11.33 -3.23
CA ASP A 35 5.16 -11.78 -3.06
C ASP A 35 6.09 -10.57 -2.96
N SER A 36 7.40 -10.84 -2.90
CA SER A 36 8.39 -9.77 -2.76
C SER A 36 8.38 -8.81 -3.94
N VAL A 37 8.12 -9.31 -5.14
CA VAL A 37 8.07 -8.48 -6.34
C VAL A 37 6.88 -7.52 -6.28
N ARG A 38 5.71 -8.05 -5.90
CA ARG A 38 4.51 -7.21 -5.75
C ARG A 38 4.69 -6.20 -4.64
N GLN A 39 5.32 -6.58 -3.55
CA GLN A 39 5.58 -5.67 -2.44
C GLN A 39 6.49 -4.52 -2.86
N LEU A 40 7.53 -4.80 -3.64
CA LEU A 40 8.40 -3.75 -4.17
C LEU A 40 7.66 -2.85 -5.15
N SER A 41 6.81 -3.42 -6.00
CA SER A 41 5.99 -2.63 -6.91
C SER A 41 5.04 -1.72 -6.15
N LEU A 42 4.43 -2.22 -5.08
CA LEU A 42 3.51 -1.46 -4.25
C LEU A 42 4.22 -0.29 -3.56
N THR A 43 5.33 -0.56 -2.90
CA THR A 43 6.06 0.49 -2.18
C THR A 43 6.66 1.52 -3.13
N SER A 44 7.17 1.09 -4.29
CA SER A 44 7.68 2.02 -5.29
C SER A 44 6.59 2.94 -5.82
N ALA A 45 5.40 2.39 -6.08
CA ALA A 45 4.28 3.19 -6.56
C ALA A 45 3.83 4.20 -5.49
N VAL A 46 3.85 3.80 -4.23
CA VAL A 46 3.51 4.70 -3.12
C VAL A 46 4.54 5.83 -3.00
N GLU A 47 5.81 5.51 -3.09
CA GLU A 47 6.86 6.53 -3.04
C GLU A 47 6.70 7.56 -4.15
N ASP A 48 6.40 7.10 -5.35
CA ASP A 48 6.20 7.98 -6.51
C ASP A 48 4.94 8.83 -6.36
N ALA A 49 3.84 8.22 -5.95
CA ALA A 49 2.54 8.90 -5.89
C ALA A 49 2.49 9.98 -4.81
N PHE A 50 3.17 9.74 -3.69
CA PHE A 50 3.15 10.65 -2.54
C PHE A 50 4.43 11.46 -2.40
N ASP A 51 5.40 11.26 -3.30
CA ASP A 51 6.69 11.95 -3.30
C ASP A 51 7.40 11.81 -1.95
N ILE A 52 7.49 10.58 -1.45
CA ILE A 52 8.15 10.25 -0.19
C ILE A 52 9.15 9.12 -0.41
N MET A 53 10.03 8.95 0.56
CA MET A 53 10.97 7.84 0.57
C MET A 53 10.73 7.02 1.84
N LEU A 54 10.31 5.76 1.65
CA LEU A 54 10.03 4.88 2.79
C LEU A 54 11.34 4.31 3.34
N ASP A 55 11.42 4.25 4.68
CA ASP A 55 12.54 3.58 5.34
C ASP A 55 12.47 2.08 5.08
N PRO A 56 13.62 1.36 5.08
CA PRO A 56 13.61 -0.08 4.88
C PRO A 56 12.71 -0.84 5.85
N GLU A 57 12.63 -0.40 7.09
CA GLU A 57 11.74 -1.01 8.09
C GLU A 57 10.27 -0.90 7.67
N ASP A 58 9.89 0.25 7.14
CA ASP A 58 8.51 0.48 6.70
C ASP A 58 8.18 -0.33 5.45
N ILE A 59 9.15 -0.50 4.55
CA ILE A 59 8.97 -1.35 3.38
C ILE A 59 8.69 -2.79 3.81
N LEU A 60 9.42 -3.30 4.80
CA LEU A 60 9.21 -4.64 5.32
C LEU A 60 7.86 -4.81 6.00
N GLU A 61 7.35 -3.76 6.63
CA GLU A 61 6.05 -3.79 7.32
C GLU A 61 4.88 -3.42 6.42
N PHE A 62 5.12 -3.09 5.17
CA PHE A 62 4.08 -2.73 4.21
C PHE A 62 3.40 -3.99 3.69
N THR A 63 2.73 -4.71 4.59
CA THR A 63 2.23 -6.06 4.37
C THR A 63 0.71 -6.20 4.46
N SER A 64 0.01 -5.08 4.61
CA SER A 64 -1.46 -5.08 4.63
C SER A 64 -1.97 -3.69 4.26
N TYR A 65 -3.25 -3.63 3.92
CA TYR A 65 -3.90 -2.36 3.64
C TYR A 65 -3.91 -1.47 4.89
N ASP A 66 -4.20 -2.04 6.06
CA ASP A 66 -4.20 -1.29 7.32
C ASP A 66 -2.80 -0.79 7.68
N ASN A 67 -1.77 -1.63 7.51
CA ASN A 67 -0.39 -1.21 7.75
C ASN A 67 0.02 -0.08 6.81
N ALA A 68 -0.39 -0.17 5.55
CA ALA A 68 -0.09 0.87 4.57
C ALA A 68 -0.63 2.22 5.02
N LYS A 69 -1.87 2.25 5.49
CA LYS A 69 -2.48 3.48 5.99
C LYS A 69 -1.73 4.04 7.19
N ALA A 70 -1.37 3.16 8.15
CA ALA A 70 -0.65 3.58 9.35
C ALA A 70 0.74 4.13 9.00
N ILE A 71 1.44 3.49 8.08
CA ILE A 71 2.76 3.92 7.65
C ILE A 71 2.68 5.28 6.97
N LEU A 72 1.72 5.48 6.07
CA LEU A 72 1.57 6.78 5.40
C LEU A 72 1.26 7.90 6.39
N GLN A 73 0.45 7.63 7.40
CA GLN A 73 0.15 8.62 8.43
C GLN A 73 1.41 9.00 9.21
N LYS A 74 2.33 8.07 9.40
CA LYS A 74 3.61 8.35 10.04
C LYS A 74 4.45 9.34 9.22
N TYR A 75 4.26 9.39 7.92
CA TYR A 75 4.93 10.34 7.03
C TYR A 75 4.12 11.61 6.78
N ASP A 76 3.15 11.89 7.66
CA ASP A 76 2.30 13.09 7.59
C ASP A 76 1.39 13.14 6.36
N ILE A 77 1.06 11.99 5.81
CA ILE A 77 0.11 11.91 4.71
C ILE A 77 -1.28 11.69 5.28
N GLU A 78 -2.16 12.64 5.07
CA GLU A 78 -3.54 12.55 5.54
C GLU A 78 -4.35 11.63 4.63
N LEU A 79 -5.07 10.69 5.23
CA LEU A 79 -5.95 9.76 4.50
C LEU A 79 -7.45 9.94 4.89
#